data_45c95a12543544636dc7c5fdf09b6fda
#
_entry.id   45c95a12543544636dc7c5fdf09b6fda
#
_cell.length_a   1.000
_cell.length_b   1.000
_cell.length_c   1.000
_cell.angle_alpha   90.00
_cell.angle_beta   90.00
_cell.angle_gamma   90.00
#
_symmetry.space_group_name_H-M   'P 1'
#
loop_
_entity.id
_entity.type
_entity.pdbx_description
1 polymer ?
#
loop_
_entity_poly.entity_id
_entity_poly.type
_entity_poly.pdbx_seq_one_letter_code
_entity_poly.pdbx_strand_id
1 'polypeptide(L)'
;EVHTKKEVTFKNFINELLVFADKEYLGEVFYNLIDNSIKYSSNSVHIEIFSYRVEKGVNIRVKDNGIGISKEDQQIIFDKFERASASKRTFSKGGAPGFGLGLNYVLHVIEAHGGMVSVDSELGKYTEFTIFLPDQSDSYEGRRRIR
;
A
#
# COMPACT_ATOMS: atom_id res chain seq x y z
N GLU A 1 -7.34 29.47 -2.06
CA GLU A 1 -7.71 28.04 -2.06
C GLU A 1 -7.98 27.59 -0.63
N VAL A 2 -9.21 27.15 -0.37
CA VAL A 2 -9.58 26.62 0.93
C VAL A 2 -9.08 25.17 0.99
N HIS A 3 -7.96 24.95 1.65
CA HIS A 3 -7.54 23.59 1.96
C HIS A 3 -8.49 23.01 2.99
N THR A 4 -9.40 22.17 2.54
CA THR A 4 -10.25 21.42 3.45
C THR A 4 -9.37 20.42 4.20
N LYS A 5 -9.21 20.63 5.49
CA LYS A 5 -8.51 19.68 6.34
C LYS A 5 -9.36 18.42 6.44
N LYS A 6 -8.80 17.29 6.01
CA LYS A 6 -9.44 16.00 6.21
C LYS A 6 -9.24 15.55 7.65
N GLU A 7 -10.28 14.99 8.21
CA GLU A 7 -10.19 14.35 9.52
C GLU A 7 -9.64 12.94 9.33
N VAL A 8 -8.52 12.65 9.98
CA VAL A 8 -7.88 11.33 9.91
C VAL A 8 -7.93 10.67 11.27
N THR A 9 -8.59 9.53 11.35
CA THR A 9 -8.59 8.67 12.53
C THR A 9 -7.69 7.48 12.27
N PHE A 10 -6.82 7.17 13.20
CA PHE A 10 -5.82 6.12 13.03
C PHE A 10 -5.90 5.12 14.17
N LYS A 11 -6.02 3.83 13.86
CA LYS A 11 -5.91 2.75 14.83
C LYS A 11 -4.75 1.84 14.47
N ASN A 12 -3.93 1.56 15.45
CA ASN A 12 -2.74 0.75 15.30
C ASN A 12 -2.88 -0.54 16.11
N PHE A 13 -2.93 -1.67 15.42
CA PHE A 13 -2.98 -3.01 16.00
C PHE A 13 -1.69 -3.79 15.70
N ILE A 14 -0.57 -3.08 15.65
CA ILE A 14 0.73 -3.71 15.38
C ILE A 14 1.25 -4.35 16.66
N ASN A 15 1.49 -5.66 16.57
CA ASN A 15 2.21 -6.39 17.60
C ASN A 15 3.73 -6.19 17.39
N GLU A 16 4.51 -6.33 18.45
CA GLU A 16 5.97 -6.35 18.31
C GLU A 16 6.39 -7.59 17.54
N LEU A 17 6.67 -7.40 16.26
CA LEU A 17 7.17 -8.44 15.37
C LEU A 17 8.48 -7.99 14.76
N LEU A 18 9.42 -8.91 14.68
CA LEU A 18 10.66 -8.64 13.99
C LEU A 18 10.48 -8.95 12.50
N VAL A 19 10.81 -7.98 11.68
CA VAL A 19 10.83 -8.14 10.22
C VAL A 19 12.24 -7.88 9.73
N PHE A 20 12.64 -8.60 8.70
CA PHE A 20 13.92 -8.37 8.04
C PHE A 20 13.69 -7.48 6.82
N ALA A 21 13.98 -6.19 6.97
CA ALA A 21 13.69 -5.22 5.94
C ALA A 21 14.61 -4.00 6.07
N ASP A 22 14.76 -3.29 4.96
CA ASP A 22 15.41 -1.98 4.98
C ASP A 22 14.44 -0.97 5.60
N LYS A 23 14.88 -0.35 6.67
CA LYS A 23 14.04 0.55 7.47
C LYS A 23 13.55 1.76 6.66
N GLU A 24 14.43 2.36 5.86
CA GLU A 24 14.09 3.56 5.09
C GLU A 24 13.11 3.24 3.98
N TYR A 25 13.37 2.19 3.20
CA TYR A 25 12.48 1.76 2.13
C TYR A 25 11.12 1.32 2.67
N LEU A 26 11.12 0.59 3.76
CA LEU A 26 9.86 0.14 4.35
C LEU A 26 9.06 1.34 4.89
N GLY A 27 9.73 2.32 5.48
CA GLY A 27 9.08 3.55 5.91
C GLY A 27 8.40 4.29 4.75
N GLU A 28 9.06 4.36 3.61
CA GLU A 28 8.49 4.99 2.41
C GLU A 28 7.30 4.20 1.85
N VAL A 29 7.34 2.87 1.96
CA VAL A 29 6.21 2.02 1.57
C VAL A 29 4.96 2.39 2.38
N PHE A 30 5.10 2.46 3.70
CA PHE A 30 3.96 2.82 4.56
C PHE A 30 3.51 4.26 4.35
N TYR A 31 4.44 5.17 4.15
CA TYR A 31 4.10 6.55 3.79
C TYR A 31 3.22 6.58 2.53
N ASN A 32 3.60 5.86 1.49
CA ASN A 32 2.84 5.81 0.25
C ASN A 32 1.44 5.23 0.44
N LEU A 33 1.33 4.15 1.21
CA LEU A 33 0.03 3.52 1.46
C LEU A 33 -0.89 4.44 2.28
N ILE A 34 -0.37 5.06 3.31
CA ILE A 34 -1.15 5.98 4.15
C ILE A 34 -1.52 7.24 3.36
N ASP A 35 -0.60 7.79 2.60
CA ASP A 35 -0.85 8.95 1.76
C ASP A 35 -1.95 8.69 0.75
N ASN A 36 -1.94 7.51 0.12
CA ASN A 36 -3.03 7.11 -0.78
C ASN A 36 -4.37 7.02 -0.05
N SER A 37 -4.38 6.44 1.15
CA SER A 37 -5.61 6.37 1.95
C SER A 37 -6.19 7.75 2.22
N ILE A 38 -5.35 8.73 2.49
CA ILE A 38 -5.79 10.09 2.75
C ILE A 38 -6.26 10.78 1.48
N LYS A 39 -5.50 10.65 0.39
CA LYS A 39 -5.83 11.30 -0.89
C LYS A 39 -7.14 10.79 -1.49
N TYR A 40 -7.39 9.49 -1.40
CA TYR A 40 -8.56 8.85 -2.01
C TYR A 40 -9.67 8.60 -0.99
N SER A 41 -9.86 9.54 -0.11
CA SER A 41 -10.95 9.54 0.87
C SER A 41 -11.80 10.80 0.73
N SER A 42 -12.97 10.77 1.35
CA SER A 42 -13.83 11.95 1.51
C SER A 42 -13.25 12.88 2.60
N ASN A 43 -14.09 13.65 3.27
CA ASN A 43 -13.65 14.61 4.30
C ASN A 43 -13.10 13.94 5.56
N SER A 44 -13.41 12.67 5.78
CA SER A 44 -12.85 11.91 6.88
C SER A 44 -12.39 10.55 6.38
N VAL A 45 -11.32 10.06 6.96
CA VAL A 45 -10.79 8.73 6.67
C VAL A 45 -10.40 8.04 7.96
N HIS A 46 -10.75 6.77 8.07
CA HIS A 46 -10.35 5.90 9.17
C HIS A 46 -9.36 4.88 8.63
N ILE A 47 -8.17 4.86 9.22
CA ILE A 47 -7.09 3.96 8.80
C ILE A 47 -6.77 3.01 9.94
N GLU A 48 -6.72 1.71 9.64
CA GLU A 48 -6.33 0.68 10.59
C GLU A 48 -5.12 -0.08 10.05
N ILE A 49 -4.13 -0.30 10.90
CA ILE A 49 -2.94 -1.08 10.55
C ILE A 49 -2.87 -2.29 11.48
N PHE A 50 -2.72 -3.46 10.88
CA PHE A 50 -2.59 -4.73 11.58
C PHE A 50 -1.27 -5.40 11.20
N SER A 51 -0.65 -6.09 12.15
CA SER A 51 0.46 -6.98 11.84
C SER A 51 0.28 -8.30 12.56
N TYR A 52 0.63 -9.38 11.90
CA TYR A 52 0.53 -10.72 12.48
C TYR A 52 1.46 -11.70 11.77
N ARG A 53 1.89 -12.69 12.52
CA ARG A 53 2.71 -13.75 11.96
C ARG A 53 1.86 -14.69 11.11
N VAL A 54 2.45 -15.08 9.98
CA VAL A 54 1.92 -16.13 9.11
C VAL A 54 3.02 -17.16 8.90
N GLU A 55 2.71 -18.25 8.21
CA GLU A 55 3.73 -19.20 7.86
C GLU A 55 4.81 -18.53 7.02
N LYS A 56 6.06 -18.69 7.42
CA LYS A 56 7.26 -18.18 6.75
C LYS A 56 7.43 -16.66 6.70
N GLY A 57 6.66 -15.91 7.46
CA GLY A 57 6.85 -14.48 7.46
C GLY A 57 5.84 -13.70 8.29
N VAL A 58 5.65 -12.45 7.91
CA VAL A 58 4.76 -11.53 8.58
C VAL A 58 3.87 -10.86 7.53
N ASN A 59 2.59 -10.76 7.85
CA ASN A 59 1.66 -9.93 7.09
C ASN A 59 1.41 -8.61 7.82
N ILE A 60 1.39 -7.53 7.05
CA ILE A 60 1.01 -6.21 7.53
C ILE A 60 -0.12 -5.71 6.63
N ARG A 61 -1.25 -5.35 7.25
CA ARG A 61 -2.44 -4.91 6.53
C ARG A 61 -2.72 -3.45 6.84
N VAL A 62 -2.95 -2.67 5.80
CA VAL A 62 -3.33 -1.26 5.91
C VAL A 62 -4.70 -1.12 5.27
N LYS A 63 -5.70 -0.86 6.10
CA LYS A 63 -7.10 -0.76 5.68
C LYS A 63 -7.64 0.64 5.90
N ASP A 64 -8.31 1.17 4.90
CA ASP A 64 -9.01 2.44 5.02
C ASP A 64 -10.49 2.30 4.62
N ASN A 65 -11.29 3.25 5.05
CA ASN A 65 -12.69 3.35 4.67
C ASN A 65 -12.93 4.42 3.59
N GLY A 66 -11.97 4.60 2.71
CA GLY A 66 -12.03 5.59 1.63
C GLY A 66 -12.97 5.20 0.48
N ILE A 67 -12.73 5.78 -0.67
CA ILE A 67 -13.60 5.59 -1.84
C ILE A 67 -13.54 4.19 -2.44
N GLY A 68 -12.54 3.39 -2.06
CA GLY A 68 -12.35 2.06 -2.65
C GLY A 68 -11.81 2.11 -4.07
N ILE A 69 -11.56 0.94 -4.61
CA ILE A 69 -10.98 0.76 -5.94
C ILE A 69 -11.85 -0.26 -6.69
N SER A 70 -12.26 0.08 -7.90
CA SER A 70 -13.01 -0.86 -8.73
C SER A 70 -12.18 -2.10 -9.06
N LYS A 71 -12.82 -3.21 -9.35
CA LYS A 71 -12.13 -4.45 -9.75
C LYS A 71 -11.25 -4.26 -10.97
N GLU A 72 -11.69 -3.45 -11.91
CA GLU A 72 -10.93 -3.14 -13.11
C GLU A 72 -9.65 -2.39 -12.78
N ASP A 73 -9.76 -1.39 -11.93
CA ASP A 73 -8.62 -0.58 -11.52
C ASP A 73 -7.65 -1.36 -10.64
N GLN A 74 -8.14 -2.29 -9.81
CA GLN A 74 -7.28 -3.15 -8.98
C GLN A 74 -6.28 -3.95 -9.81
N GLN A 75 -6.60 -4.27 -11.04
CA GLN A 75 -5.71 -5.02 -11.92
C GLN A 75 -4.53 -4.20 -12.42
N ILE A 76 -4.64 -2.87 -12.41
CA ILE A 76 -3.66 -1.99 -13.03
C ILE A 76 -2.97 -1.02 -12.07
N ILE A 77 -3.41 -0.95 -10.81
CA ILE A 77 -2.91 0.07 -9.88
C ILE A 77 -1.42 -0.03 -9.56
N PHE A 78 -0.82 -1.19 -9.73
CA PHE A 78 0.59 -1.38 -9.50
C PHE A 78 1.44 -1.17 -10.75
N ASP A 79 0.81 -0.96 -11.90
CA ASP A 79 1.52 -0.82 -13.16
C ASP A 79 1.85 0.63 -13.43
N LYS A 80 3.14 0.93 -13.58
CA LYS A 80 3.64 2.27 -13.84
C LYS A 80 3.19 2.81 -15.20
N PHE A 81 3.11 1.96 -16.21
CA PHE A 81 2.72 2.38 -17.57
C PHE A 81 1.21 2.55 -17.69
N GLU A 82 0.45 1.69 -17.07
CA GLU A 82 -1.00 1.77 -17.05
C GLU A 82 -1.50 3.02 -16.31
N ARG A 83 -0.72 3.53 -15.36
CA ARG A 83 -1.04 4.80 -14.73
C ARG A 83 -1.16 5.94 -15.72
N ALA A 84 -0.28 6.01 -16.71
CA ALA A 84 -0.34 7.04 -17.74
C ALA A 84 -1.60 6.91 -18.60
N SER A 85 -2.03 5.70 -18.87
CA SER A 85 -3.31 5.43 -19.55
C SER A 85 -4.50 5.68 -18.63
N ALA A 86 -4.41 5.28 -17.39
CA ALA A 86 -5.45 5.44 -16.40
C ALA A 86 -5.73 6.91 -16.08
N SER A 87 -4.73 7.79 -16.17
CA SER A 87 -4.94 9.22 -15.97
C SER A 87 -5.86 9.83 -17.03
N LYS A 88 -6.03 9.17 -18.17
CA LYS A 88 -6.99 9.54 -19.23
C LYS A 88 -8.35 8.91 -19.02
N ARG A 89 -8.50 8.06 -18.02
CA ARG A 89 -9.73 7.35 -17.67
C ARG A 89 -10.35 7.95 -16.42
N THR A 90 -11.25 7.24 -15.86
CA THR A 90 -12.02 7.62 -14.70
C THR A 90 -11.33 7.54 -13.36
N PHE A 91 -10.13 7.07 -13.24
CA PHE A 91 -9.33 7.40 -12.07
C PHE A 91 -9.40 8.88 -11.81
N SER A 92 -9.50 9.58 -12.89
CA SER A 92 -9.66 11.00 -12.93
C SER A 92 -10.84 11.57 -12.16
N LYS A 93 -11.83 10.81 -11.79
CA LYS A 93 -12.90 11.35 -10.96
C LYS A 93 -12.50 11.62 -9.52
N GLY A 94 -11.29 11.72 -9.25
CA GLY A 94 -10.74 11.97 -7.95
C GLY A 94 -9.33 11.47 -7.87
N GLY A 95 -8.88 10.89 -8.96
CA GLY A 95 -7.57 10.31 -9.03
C GLY A 95 -6.50 11.37 -9.01
N ALA A 96 -5.78 11.50 -7.91
CA ALA A 96 -4.63 12.35 -7.86
C ALA A 96 -3.52 11.80 -8.79
N PRO A 97 -2.72 12.68 -9.40
CA PRO A 97 -1.66 12.25 -10.31
C PRO A 97 -0.63 11.28 -9.73
N GLY A 98 -0.55 11.19 -8.42
CA GLY A 98 0.39 10.30 -7.75
C GLY A 98 -0.06 8.85 -7.62
N PHE A 99 -1.34 8.54 -7.86
CA PHE A 99 -1.87 7.18 -7.74
C PHE A 99 -1.16 6.24 -8.71
N GLY A 100 -0.82 5.14 -8.53
CA GLY A 100 -0.10 4.25 -9.43
C GLY A 100 1.41 4.40 -9.36
N LEU A 101 1.97 5.59 -9.32
CA LEU A 101 3.41 5.74 -9.12
C LEU A 101 3.83 5.31 -7.74
N GLY A 102 3.11 5.75 -6.72
CA GLY A 102 3.39 5.36 -5.35
C GLY A 102 3.20 3.86 -5.13
N LEU A 103 2.18 3.27 -5.71
CA LEU A 103 1.92 1.83 -5.59
C LEU A 103 2.92 0.99 -6.39
N ASN A 104 3.37 1.47 -7.53
CA ASN A 104 4.43 0.82 -8.28
C ASN A 104 5.72 0.76 -7.45
N TYR A 105 6.06 1.85 -6.77
CA TYR A 105 7.18 1.90 -5.85
C TYR A 105 7.02 0.89 -4.71
N VAL A 106 5.84 0.82 -4.10
CA VAL A 106 5.52 -0.15 -3.05
C VAL A 106 5.77 -1.57 -3.55
N LEU A 107 5.26 -1.90 -4.72
CA LEU A 107 5.43 -3.21 -5.31
C LEU A 107 6.92 -3.54 -5.50
N HIS A 108 7.68 -2.63 -6.10
CA HIS A 108 9.10 -2.86 -6.34
C HIS A 108 9.91 -3.05 -5.05
N VAL A 109 9.64 -2.23 -4.03
CA VAL A 109 10.34 -2.35 -2.74
C VAL A 109 10.03 -3.69 -2.09
N ILE A 110 8.76 -4.06 -2.03
CA ILE A 110 8.36 -5.30 -1.36
C ILE A 110 8.85 -6.53 -2.14
N GLU A 111 8.80 -6.52 -3.45
CA GLU A 111 9.36 -7.61 -4.25
C GLU A 111 10.88 -7.71 -4.07
N ALA A 112 11.58 -6.58 -3.99
CA ALA A 112 13.01 -6.59 -3.71
C ALA A 112 13.34 -7.16 -2.32
N HIS A 113 12.39 -7.14 -1.40
CA HIS A 113 12.51 -7.78 -0.09
C HIS A 113 12.08 -9.26 -0.12
N GLY A 114 11.74 -9.79 -1.28
CA GLY A 114 11.26 -11.16 -1.41
C GLY A 114 9.80 -11.33 -1.00
N GLY A 115 9.08 -10.24 -0.81
CA GLY A 115 7.72 -10.25 -0.33
C GLY A 115 6.68 -10.12 -1.45
N MET A 116 5.45 -9.90 -1.03
CA MET A 116 4.30 -9.77 -1.91
C MET A 116 3.39 -8.65 -1.43
N VAL A 117 2.71 -8.01 -2.38
CA VAL A 117 1.68 -7.01 -2.09
C VAL A 117 0.39 -7.47 -2.74
N SER A 118 -0.71 -7.36 -2.03
CA SER A 118 -2.04 -7.60 -2.57
C SER A 118 -3.01 -6.52 -2.14
N VAL A 119 -4.11 -6.38 -2.86
CA VAL A 119 -5.15 -5.42 -2.56
C VAL A 119 -6.49 -6.13 -2.51
N ASP A 120 -7.30 -5.75 -1.54
CA ASP A 120 -8.70 -6.12 -1.44
C ASP A 120 -9.48 -4.84 -1.24
N SER A 121 -10.44 -4.58 -2.10
CA SER A 121 -11.16 -3.32 -2.06
C SER A 121 -12.57 -3.49 -2.62
N GLU A 122 -13.48 -2.70 -2.08
CA GLU A 122 -14.83 -2.58 -2.60
C GLU A 122 -15.13 -1.11 -2.84
N LEU A 123 -15.47 -0.77 -4.07
CA LEU A 123 -15.74 0.61 -4.45
C LEU A 123 -16.85 1.21 -3.58
N GLY A 124 -16.57 2.37 -3.02
CA GLY A 124 -17.48 3.07 -2.11
C GLY A 124 -17.40 2.62 -0.65
N LYS A 125 -16.60 1.63 -0.31
CA LYS A 125 -16.58 1.06 1.03
C LYS A 125 -15.21 1.06 1.69
N TYR A 126 -14.21 0.43 1.08
CA TYR A 126 -12.90 0.27 1.72
C TYR A 126 -11.81 -0.08 0.71
N THR A 127 -10.57 0.09 1.14
CA THR A 127 -9.38 -0.46 0.48
C THR A 127 -8.47 -1.05 1.54
N GLU A 128 -7.97 -2.26 1.29
CA GLU A 128 -7.02 -2.92 2.18
C GLU A 128 -5.84 -3.44 1.37
N PHE A 129 -4.65 -2.95 1.71
CA PHE A 129 -3.40 -3.48 1.18
C PHE A 129 -2.81 -4.46 2.18
N THR A 130 -2.35 -5.60 1.70
CA THR A 130 -1.63 -6.58 2.50
C THR A 130 -0.22 -6.71 1.97
N ILE A 131 0.75 -6.50 2.86
CA ILE A 131 2.16 -6.69 2.58
C ILE A 131 2.63 -7.94 3.30
N PHE A 132 3.23 -8.86 2.56
CA PHE A 132 3.92 -10.02 3.12
C PHE A 132 5.41 -9.79 3.06
N LEU A 133 6.08 -9.97 4.20
CA LEU A 133 7.54 -9.95 4.30
C LEU A 133 8.01 -11.32 4.80
N PRO A 134 8.88 -11.99 4.03
CA PRO A 134 9.33 -13.33 4.42
C PRO A 134 10.33 -13.29 5.56
N ASP A 135 10.47 -14.40 6.24
CA ASP A 135 11.48 -14.58 7.27
C ASP A 135 12.88 -14.46 6.67
N GLN A 136 13.85 -14.21 7.51
CA GLN A 136 15.21 -13.82 7.14
C GLN A 136 15.93 -14.80 6.21
N SER A 137 15.68 -16.10 6.34
CA SER A 137 16.55 -17.13 5.76
C SER A 137 16.72 -17.05 4.24
N ASP A 138 15.65 -17.05 3.49
CA ASP A 138 15.72 -17.14 2.04
C ASP A 138 15.96 -15.79 1.36
N SER A 139 15.36 -14.73 1.88
CA SER A 139 15.47 -13.40 1.30
C SER A 139 16.85 -12.79 1.48
N TYR A 140 17.53 -13.09 2.58
CA TYR A 140 18.85 -12.54 2.87
C TYR A 140 19.92 -13.11 1.93
N GLU A 141 19.91 -14.41 1.70
CA GLU A 141 20.86 -15.03 0.78
C GLU A 141 20.68 -14.56 -0.65
N GLY A 142 19.45 -14.40 -1.07
CA GLY A 142 19.13 -13.83 -2.38
C GLY A 142 19.70 -12.43 -2.58
N ARG A 143 19.67 -11.60 -1.56
CA ARG A 143 20.23 -10.24 -1.63
C ARG A 143 21.74 -10.23 -1.67
N ARG A 144 22.40 -11.11 -0.96
CA ARG A 144 23.85 -11.21 -1.02
C ARG A 144 24.34 -11.57 -2.42
N ARG A 145 23.55 -12.32 -3.17
CA ARG A 145 23.90 -12.71 -4.54
C ARG A 145 23.70 -11.58 -5.55
N ILE A 146 22.88 -10.62 -5.24
CA ILE A 146 22.56 -9.49 -6.14
C ILE A 146 23.52 -8.31 -5.95
N ARG A 147 24.21 -8.26 -4.85
CA ARG A 147 25.19 -7.19 -4.57
C ARG A 147 26.53 -7.47 -5.23
#